data_64438a5cb7eaa7baa51b00345693ebcb
#
_entry.id   64438a5cb7eaa7baa51b00345693ebcb
#
_cell.length_a   1.000
_cell.length_b   1.000
_cell.length_c   1.000
_cell.angle_alpha   90.00
_cell.angle_beta   90.00
_cell.angle_gamma   90.00
#
_symmetry.space_group_name_H-M   'P 1'
#
loop_
_entity.id
_entity.type
_entity.pdbx_description
1 polymer ?
#
loop_
_entity_poly.entity_id
_entity_poly.type
_entity_poly.pdbx_seq_one_letter_code
_entity_poly.pdbx_strand_id
1 'polypeptide(L)'
;MLQEAVDALIDNGRRGRPVTGPGNRPLKSLSDMLKGKQGRFRQNLLGKRVDYSGRSVIVVGPELKIYQCGLPKEMALELFKPFVMKKLVNDGLAHNIKSAKRMVERVKTEVWDVLEEVIKEHPVLLNRAPTLHRLGIQAFEPVLVEGRALKLHPLVCTAYNADFDGDQMAVHVPLSAEAQAEARFLMLSANNLLKPQDGRPVAVPTQDMVLGCYYLTIEKEGEKGEGRVFVSAEEAIMAYENGDISLHAKIKVRIKQEIDGVVKTKIVDATAGRLIFNEAIPQDLGLVDRTNPETAFELEVNSLVGKSELGKIIDRCIKVHGTTKTAILLDDVKALGFKYSTKGAITISVSDMVIPEVKAKYIKETEDRIEKIIRQYKRG
;
A
#
# COMPACT_ATOMS: atom_id res chain seq x y z
N MET A 1 -44.62 43.23 7.24
CA MET A 1 -44.94 42.26 6.17
C MET A 1 -44.06 42.38 4.91
N LEU A 2 -44.05 43.53 4.15
CA LEU A 2 -43.22 43.64 2.94
C LEU A 2 -41.71 43.60 3.27
N GLN A 3 -41.25 44.30 4.28
CA GLN A 3 -39.87 44.29 4.73
C GLN A 3 -39.44 42.92 5.24
N GLU A 4 -40.30 42.22 5.96
CA GLU A 4 -40.02 40.85 6.44
C GLU A 4 -39.91 39.87 5.28
N ALA A 5 -40.73 40.01 4.23
CA ALA A 5 -40.60 39.19 3.03
C ALA A 5 -39.28 39.44 2.29
N VAL A 6 -38.79 40.69 2.22
CA VAL A 6 -37.49 41.04 1.64
C VAL A 6 -36.37 40.50 2.49
N ASP A 7 -36.44 40.62 3.81
CA ASP A 7 -35.44 40.06 4.74
C ASP A 7 -35.37 38.54 4.60
N ALA A 8 -36.50 37.85 4.49
CA ALA A 8 -36.55 36.41 4.25
C ALA A 8 -35.97 36.00 2.88
N LEU A 9 -36.14 36.82 1.85
CA LEU A 9 -35.55 36.57 0.52
C LEU A 9 -34.03 36.64 0.55
N ILE A 10 -33.50 37.57 1.35
CA ILE A 10 -32.05 37.75 1.47
C ILE A 10 -31.43 36.74 2.42
N ASP A 11 -31.99 36.56 3.61
CA ASP A 11 -31.45 35.60 4.63
C ASP A 11 -32.60 35.04 5.49
N ASN A 12 -33.21 33.95 5.05
CA ASN A 12 -34.37 33.33 5.69
C ASN A 12 -33.99 32.70 7.04
N GLY A 13 -34.66 33.16 8.10
CA GLY A 13 -34.42 32.68 9.47
C GLY A 13 -33.37 33.49 10.27
N ARG A 14 -32.85 34.59 9.73
CA ARG A 14 -31.97 35.51 10.47
C ARG A 14 -32.72 36.28 11.53
N ARG A 15 -33.93 36.67 11.26
CA ARG A 15 -34.87 37.37 12.18
C ARG A 15 -36.14 36.55 12.33
N GLY A 16 -36.32 35.94 13.50
CA GLY A 16 -37.55 35.20 13.81
C GLY A 16 -37.66 33.82 13.16
N ARG A 17 -38.88 33.31 13.02
CA ARG A 17 -39.15 32.01 12.40
C ARG A 17 -38.92 32.07 10.88
N PRO A 18 -38.22 31.08 10.32
CA PRO A 18 -37.99 31.02 8.88
C PRO A 18 -39.36 30.82 8.15
N VAL A 19 -39.48 31.47 6.99
CA VAL A 19 -40.64 31.26 6.08
C VAL A 19 -40.50 29.86 5.50
N THR A 20 -41.55 29.06 5.60
CA THR A 20 -41.60 27.67 5.19
C THR A 20 -42.53 27.46 3.99
N GLY A 21 -42.19 26.49 3.16
CA GLY A 21 -43.05 26.01 2.06
C GLY A 21 -43.92 24.83 2.46
N PRO A 22 -44.60 24.20 1.49
CA PRO A 22 -45.35 22.97 1.72
C PRO A 22 -44.47 21.89 2.39
N GLY A 23 -44.98 21.29 3.47
CA GLY A 23 -44.24 20.29 4.25
C GLY A 23 -43.29 20.89 5.30
N ASN A 24 -43.52 22.13 5.71
CA ASN A 24 -42.79 22.82 6.79
C ASN A 24 -41.26 22.93 6.59
N ARG A 25 -40.81 22.90 5.34
CA ARG A 25 -39.36 23.06 4.99
C ARG A 25 -39.07 24.56 4.76
N PRO A 26 -37.97 25.10 5.36
CA PRO A 26 -37.54 26.47 5.11
C PRO A 26 -37.30 26.70 3.62
N LEU A 27 -37.76 27.86 3.11
CA LEU A 27 -37.47 28.29 1.74
C LEU A 27 -36.00 28.73 1.67
N LYS A 28 -35.33 28.39 0.55
CA LYS A 28 -33.94 28.83 0.31
C LYS A 28 -33.87 30.30 0.00
N SER A 29 -33.08 31.03 0.77
CA SER A 29 -32.74 32.44 0.57
C SER A 29 -31.50 32.61 -0.29
N LEU A 30 -31.20 33.85 -0.71
CA LEU A 30 -29.93 34.18 -1.40
C LEU A 30 -28.70 33.82 -0.55
N SER A 31 -28.78 34.05 0.75
CA SER A 31 -27.71 33.69 1.69
C SER A 31 -27.44 32.18 1.70
N ASP A 32 -28.47 31.35 1.69
CA ASP A 32 -28.36 29.90 1.68
C ASP A 32 -27.76 29.37 0.37
N MET A 33 -27.92 30.08 -0.73
CA MET A 33 -27.29 29.75 -2.01
C MET A 33 -25.79 29.99 -1.99
N LEU A 34 -25.26 30.83 -1.12
CA LEU A 34 -23.87 31.20 -1.02
C LEU A 34 -23.16 30.51 0.13
N LYS A 35 -23.84 30.34 1.28
CA LYS A 35 -23.30 29.76 2.52
C LYS A 35 -23.32 28.23 2.54
N GLY A 36 -22.52 27.66 3.44
CA GLY A 36 -22.52 26.25 3.78
C GLY A 36 -21.87 25.33 2.76
N LYS A 37 -21.95 24.03 3.00
CA LYS A 37 -21.31 22.99 2.17
C LYS A 37 -21.87 22.92 0.75
N GLN A 38 -23.15 23.26 0.57
CA GLN A 38 -23.86 23.24 -0.71
C GLN A 38 -23.93 24.62 -1.37
N GLY A 39 -23.36 25.65 -0.73
CA GLY A 39 -23.31 26.99 -1.26
C GLY A 39 -22.31 27.14 -2.40
N ARG A 40 -22.52 28.22 -3.17
CA ARG A 40 -21.75 28.51 -4.39
C ARG A 40 -20.24 28.62 -4.14
N PHE A 41 -19.84 29.21 -2.99
CA PHE A 41 -18.45 29.34 -2.63
C PHE A 41 -17.75 27.99 -2.50
N ARG A 42 -18.32 27.04 -1.75
CA ARG A 42 -17.69 25.74 -1.51
C ARG A 42 -17.87 24.74 -2.65
N GLN A 43 -18.98 24.82 -3.40
CA GLN A 43 -19.24 23.87 -4.49
C GLN A 43 -18.67 24.25 -5.84
N ASN A 44 -18.54 25.55 -6.14
CA ASN A 44 -18.21 25.99 -7.49
C ASN A 44 -17.01 26.93 -7.58
N LEU A 45 -16.59 27.56 -6.48
CA LEU A 45 -15.46 28.50 -6.47
C LEU A 45 -14.21 27.90 -5.82
N LEU A 46 -14.31 27.37 -4.59
CA LEU A 46 -13.19 26.73 -3.90
C LEU A 46 -12.86 25.33 -4.43
N GLY A 47 -13.77 24.71 -5.12
CA GLY A 47 -13.59 23.43 -5.80
C GLY A 47 -14.63 23.26 -6.89
N LYS A 48 -14.27 22.55 -7.96
CA LYS A 48 -15.14 22.27 -9.10
C LYS A 48 -15.09 20.78 -9.43
N ARG A 49 -16.12 20.27 -10.08
CA ARG A 49 -16.04 18.95 -10.72
C ARG A 49 -15.08 19.05 -11.92
N VAL A 50 -14.21 18.09 -12.03
CA VAL A 50 -13.18 18.07 -13.07
C VAL A 50 -13.39 16.89 -14.01
N ASP A 51 -13.07 17.09 -15.29
CA ASP A 51 -13.01 16.04 -16.29
C ASP A 51 -11.73 15.18 -16.11
N TYR A 52 -11.60 14.12 -16.86
CA TYR A 52 -10.49 13.17 -16.80
C TYR A 52 -10.25 12.61 -15.40
N SER A 53 -11.33 12.38 -14.69
CA SER A 53 -11.33 11.80 -13.36
C SER A 53 -12.43 10.76 -13.22
N GLY A 54 -12.19 9.78 -12.37
CA GLY A 54 -13.14 8.72 -12.07
C GLY A 54 -13.01 8.29 -10.62
N ARG A 55 -13.90 7.42 -10.19
CA ARG A 55 -13.90 6.86 -8.83
C ARG A 55 -14.34 5.41 -8.88
N SER A 56 -13.65 4.55 -8.14
CA SER A 56 -14.04 3.14 -7.96
C SER A 56 -13.62 2.61 -6.62
N VAL A 57 -14.14 1.45 -6.27
CA VAL A 57 -13.73 0.66 -5.10
C VAL A 57 -12.31 0.16 -5.31
N ILE A 58 -11.55 0.03 -4.23
CA ILE A 58 -10.19 -0.51 -4.25
C ILE A 58 -10.16 -1.96 -3.79
N VAL A 59 -9.24 -2.73 -4.37
CA VAL A 59 -8.88 -4.08 -3.94
C VAL A 59 -7.36 -4.22 -3.90
N VAL A 60 -6.87 -5.20 -3.19
CA VAL A 60 -5.43 -5.45 -3.10
C VAL A 60 -4.88 -5.97 -4.44
N GLY A 61 -3.70 -5.47 -4.83
CA GLY A 61 -2.94 -5.93 -5.99
C GLY A 61 -1.54 -6.38 -5.56
N PRO A 62 -1.38 -7.60 -5.01
CA PRO A 62 -0.08 -8.06 -4.52
C PRO A 62 0.95 -8.30 -5.65
N GLU A 63 0.49 -8.51 -6.87
CA GLU A 63 1.30 -8.67 -8.07
C GLU A 63 1.94 -7.37 -8.59
N LEU A 64 1.38 -6.22 -8.21
CA LEU A 64 1.84 -4.92 -8.66
C LEU A 64 3.23 -4.57 -8.09
N LYS A 65 4.00 -3.80 -8.84
CA LYS A 65 5.17 -3.09 -8.31
C LYS A 65 4.73 -1.85 -7.54
N ILE A 66 5.58 -1.36 -6.64
CA ILE A 66 5.23 -0.25 -5.74
C ILE A 66 4.82 1.02 -6.50
N TYR A 67 5.34 1.25 -7.69
CA TYR A 67 5.01 2.39 -8.55
C TYR A 67 3.82 2.13 -9.48
N GLN A 68 3.20 0.95 -9.43
CA GLN A 68 2.08 0.56 -10.31
C GLN A 68 0.75 0.58 -9.59
N CYS A 69 -0.32 0.86 -10.34
CA CYS A 69 -1.70 0.63 -9.90
C CYS A 69 -2.48 -0.13 -10.98
N GLY A 70 -3.42 -0.95 -10.58
CA GLY A 70 -4.33 -1.61 -11.51
C GLY A 70 -5.53 -0.74 -11.83
N LEU A 71 -5.66 -0.35 -13.10
CA LEU A 71 -6.78 0.46 -13.58
C LEU A 71 -7.74 -0.42 -14.39
N PRO A 72 -9.04 -0.48 -14.04
CA PRO A 72 -10.03 -1.21 -14.82
C PRO A 72 -10.04 -0.78 -16.29
N LYS A 73 -10.05 -1.73 -17.21
CA LYS A 73 -10.02 -1.48 -18.65
C LYS A 73 -11.10 -0.52 -19.12
N GLU A 74 -12.34 -0.71 -18.66
CA GLU A 74 -13.47 0.15 -19.01
C GLU A 74 -13.26 1.59 -18.52
N MET A 75 -12.75 1.77 -17.30
CA MET A 75 -12.43 3.08 -16.74
C MET A 75 -11.27 3.73 -17.49
N ALA A 76 -10.22 2.99 -17.80
CA ALA A 76 -9.08 3.48 -18.56
C ALA A 76 -9.49 3.98 -19.95
N LEU A 77 -10.34 3.23 -20.65
CA LEU A 77 -10.84 3.60 -21.96
C LEU A 77 -11.60 4.94 -21.94
N GLU A 78 -12.42 5.19 -20.92
CA GLU A 78 -13.16 6.44 -20.81
C GLU A 78 -12.27 7.61 -20.40
N LEU A 79 -11.34 7.40 -19.46
CA LEU A 79 -10.40 8.43 -18.99
C LEU A 79 -9.42 8.86 -20.08
N PHE A 80 -8.90 7.90 -20.86
CA PHE A 80 -7.91 8.15 -21.91
C PHE A 80 -8.52 8.30 -23.32
N LYS A 81 -9.86 8.35 -23.42
CA LYS A 81 -10.58 8.40 -24.69
C LYS A 81 -10.03 9.38 -25.72
N PRO A 82 -9.75 10.66 -25.40
CA PRO A 82 -9.18 11.60 -26.37
C PRO A 82 -7.78 11.21 -26.84
N PHE A 83 -6.95 10.67 -25.97
CA PHE A 83 -5.60 10.22 -26.30
C PHE A 83 -5.64 9.01 -27.22
N VAL A 84 -6.51 8.05 -26.94
CA VAL A 84 -6.73 6.87 -27.79
C VAL A 84 -7.27 7.28 -29.15
N MET A 85 -8.25 8.19 -29.21
CA MET A 85 -8.77 8.69 -30.50
C MET A 85 -7.68 9.40 -31.32
N LYS A 86 -6.85 10.22 -30.68
CA LYS A 86 -5.70 10.88 -31.35
C LYS A 86 -4.73 9.84 -31.90
N LYS A 87 -4.38 8.84 -31.13
CA LYS A 87 -3.44 7.79 -31.53
C LYS A 87 -4.00 6.94 -32.68
N LEU A 88 -5.29 6.54 -32.62
CA LEU A 88 -5.97 5.80 -33.71
C LEU A 88 -5.93 6.56 -35.06
N VAL A 89 -6.05 7.88 -35.01
CA VAL A 89 -5.97 8.70 -36.24
C VAL A 89 -4.52 8.82 -36.72
N ASN A 90 -3.57 9.01 -35.81
CA ASN A 90 -2.15 9.14 -36.15
C ASN A 90 -1.56 7.85 -36.77
N ASP A 91 -1.98 6.70 -36.24
CA ASP A 91 -1.52 5.38 -36.73
C ASP A 91 -2.28 4.92 -37.97
N GLY A 92 -3.19 5.76 -38.51
CA GLY A 92 -3.95 5.46 -39.72
C GLY A 92 -5.04 4.40 -39.57
N LEU A 93 -5.32 3.93 -38.38
CA LEU A 93 -6.39 2.96 -38.07
C LEU A 93 -7.77 3.59 -38.24
N ALA A 94 -7.88 4.89 -38.10
CA ALA A 94 -9.09 5.67 -38.30
C ALA A 94 -8.82 6.86 -39.24
N HIS A 95 -9.69 7.06 -40.23
CA HIS A 95 -9.54 8.15 -41.20
C HIS A 95 -9.82 9.55 -40.63
N ASN A 96 -10.64 9.63 -39.60
CA ASN A 96 -11.00 10.88 -38.91
C ASN A 96 -11.47 10.65 -37.49
N ILE A 97 -11.60 11.74 -36.72
CA ILE A 97 -12.01 11.71 -35.33
C ILE A 97 -13.40 11.05 -35.14
N LYS A 98 -14.35 11.25 -36.09
CA LYS A 98 -15.67 10.60 -36.01
C LYS A 98 -15.59 9.09 -36.15
N SER A 99 -14.70 8.60 -37.03
CA SER A 99 -14.43 7.17 -37.18
C SER A 99 -13.77 6.60 -35.96
N ALA A 100 -12.74 7.27 -35.42
CA ALA A 100 -12.06 6.89 -34.18
C ALA A 100 -13.06 6.80 -33.02
N LYS A 101 -13.92 7.80 -32.85
CA LYS A 101 -14.96 7.81 -31.81
C LYS A 101 -15.88 6.58 -31.90
N ARG A 102 -16.34 6.25 -33.12
CA ARG A 102 -17.17 5.04 -33.34
C ARG A 102 -16.43 3.75 -33.04
N MET A 103 -15.12 3.66 -33.33
CA MET A 103 -14.31 2.50 -33.00
C MET A 103 -14.20 2.32 -31.49
N VAL A 104 -13.94 3.41 -30.76
CA VAL A 104 -13.88 3.40 -29.29
C VAL A 104 -15.24 3.04 -28.68
N GLU A 105 -16.34 3.64 -29.14
CA GLU A 105 -17.69 3.34 -28.64
C GLU A 105 -18.12 1.89 -28.93
N ARG A 106 -17.65 1.27 -29.99
CA ARG A 106 -17.90 -0.14 -30.32
C ARG A 106 -16.88 -1.10 -29.71
N VAL A 107 -15.92 -0.57 -28.98
CA VAL A 107 -14.86 -1.34 -28.28
C VAL A 107 -14.23 -2.39 -29.19
N LYS A 108 -13.70 -1.98 -30.35
CA LYS A 108 -13.00 -2.90 -31.26
C LYS A 108 -11.70 -3.40 -30.62
N THR A 109 -11.21 -4.55 -31.05
CA THR A 109 -9.99 -5.19 -30.54
C THR A 109 -8.76 -4.28 -30.64
N GLU A 110 -8.61 -3.58 -31.73
CA GLU A 110 -7.49 -2.66 -32.02
C GLU A 110 -7.44 -1.49 -31.01
N VAL A 111 -8.58 -1.16 -30.39
CA VAL A 111 -8.66 -0.08 -29.39
C VAL A 111 -7.93 -0.47 -28.10
N TRP A 112 -7.92 -1.75 -27.74
CA TRP A 112 -7.22 -2.22 -26.54
C TRP A 112 -5.70 -2.14 -26.68
N ASP A 113 -5.17 -2.51 -27.85
CA ASP A 113 -3.74 -2.43 -28.14
C ASP A 113 -3.25 -0.97 -28.10
N VAL A 114 -4.04 -0.07 -28.72
CA VAL A 114 -3.74 1.37 -28.69
C VAL A 114 -3.88 1.95 -27.27
N LEU A 115 -4.87 1.50 -26.49
CA LEU A 115 -5.02 1.93 -25.10
C LEU A 115 -3.80 1.52 -24.25
N GLU A 116 -3.34 0.27 -24.39
CA GLU A 116 -2.15 -0.21 -23.68
C GLU A 116 -0.91 0.62 -24.01
N GLU A 117 -0.74 0.99 -25.27
CA GLU A 117 0.36 1.85 -25.69
C GLU A 117 0.23 3.28 -25.14
N VAL A 118 -0.99 3.84 -25.12
CA VAL A 118 -1.26 5.21 -24.65
C VAL A 118 -1.05 5.35 -23.15
N ILE A 119 -1.41 4.34 -22.35
CA ILE A 119 -1.25 4.40 -20.89
C ILE A 119 0.19 4.15 -20.45
N LYS A 120 1.00 3.52 -21.30
CA LYS A 120 2.41 3.28 -21.02
C LYS A 120 3.12 4.62 -20.81
N GLU A 121 3.80 4.72 -19.69
CA GLU A 121 4.50 5.96 -19.29
C GLU A 121 3.61 7.19 -19.03
N HIS A 122 2.29 7.04 -18.97
CA HIS A 122 1.37 8.11 -18.62
C HIS A 122 0.90 7.93 -17.17
N PRO A 123 1.49 8.65 -16.20
CA PRO A 123 1.15 8.47 -14.78
C PRO A 123 -0.28 8.94 -14.51
N VAL A 124 -0.95 8.28 -13.57
CA VAL A 124 -2.24 8.69 -13.02
C VAL A 124 -2.09 9.02 -11.55
N LEU A 125 -2.91 9.95 -11.05
CA LEU A 125 -2.95 10.29 -9.63
C LEU A 125 -4.09 9.53 -8.97
N LEU A 126 -3.78 8.83 -7.87
CA LEU A 126 -4.78 8.22 -7.00
C LEU A 126 -4.94 9.06 -5.73
N ASN A 127 -6.19 9.28 -5.33
CA ASN A 127 -6.53 10.01 -4.11
C ASN A 127 -7.55 9.25 -3.28
N ARG A 128 -7.32 9.16 -1.96
CA ARG A 128 -8.31 8.69 -0.99
C ARG A 128 -8.75 9.86 -0.09
N ALA A 129 -10.05 10.09 -0.01
CA ALA A 129 -10.62 11.04 0.95
C ALA A 129 -10.82 10.36 2.34
N PRO A 130 -10.58 11.06 3.46
CA PRO A 130 -10.08 12.42 3.55
C PRO A 130 -8.56 12.51 3.28
N THR A 131 -8.13 13.53 2.54
CA THR A 131 -6.71 13.78 2.28
C THR A 131 -6.09 14.53 3.46
N LEU A 132 -5.50 13.82 4.41
CA LEU A 132 -4.97 14.38 5.65
C LEU A 132 -3.55 14.95 5.49
N HIS A 133 -2.77 14.40 4.56
CA HIS A 133 -1.39 14.79 4.28
C HIS A 133 -1.05 14.56 2.81
N ARG A 134 0.11 15.04 2.36
CA ARG A 134 0.50 15.00 0.94
C ARG A 134 0.54 13.60 0.33
N LEU A 135 0.82 12.55 1.10
CA LEU A 135 0.84 11.16 0.63
C LEU A 135 -0.57 10.57 0.40
N GLY A 136 -1.63 11.30 0.74
CA GLY A 136 -3.01 10.96 0.36
C GLY A 136 -3.31 11.17 -1.13
N ILE A 137 -2.36 11.73 -1.89
CA ILE A 137 -2.35 11.82 -3.34
C ILE A 137 -0.98 11.37 -3.83
N GLN A 138 -0.93 10.29 -4.59
CA GLN A 138 0.31 9.77 -5.16
C GLN A 138 0.11 9.42 -6.63
N ALA A 139 1.18 9.49 -7.42
CA ALA A 139 1.19 9.07 -8.80
C ALA A 139 1.58 7.59 -8.93
N PHE A 140 0.99 6.94 -9.90
CA PHE A 140 1.26 5.55 -10.25
C PHE A 140 1.28 5.39 -11.77
N GLU A 141 2.03 4.40 -12.24
CA GLU A 141 1.92 3.92 -13.62
C GLU A 141 0.75 2.95 -13.70
N PRO A 142 -0.26 3.21 -14.54
CA PRO A 142 -1.42 2.34 -14.65
C PRO A 142 -1.08 1.05 -15.41
N VAL A 143 -1.61 -0.06 -14.90
CA VAL A 143 -1.63 -1.37 -15.57
C VAL A 143 -3.10 -1.76 -15.75
N LEU A 144 -3.47 -2.21 -16.94
CA LEU A 144 -4.84 -2.61 -17.22
C LEU A 144 -5.19 -3.91 -16.48
N VAL A 145 -6.31 -3.89 -15.79
CA VAL A 145 -6.83 -5.04 -15.05
C VAL A 145 -8.27 -5.34 -15.43
N GLU A 146 -8.63 -6.60 -15.34
CA GLU A 146 -10.03 -7.03 -15.51
C GLU A 146 -10.84 -6.68 -14.25
N GLY A 147 -12.16 -6.55 -14.45
CA GLY A 147 -13.09 -6.17 -13.38
C GLY A 147 -13.35 -4.69 -13.32
N ARG A 148 -13.93 -4.21 -12.22
CA ARG A 148 -14.36 -2.82 -12.02
C ARG A 148 -13.67 -2.12 -10.86
N ALA A 149 -12.88 -2.85 -10.08
CA ALA A 149 -12.18 -2.32 -8.93
C ALA A 149 -10.75 -1.89 -9.30
N LEU A 150 -10.29 -0.81 -8.69
CA LEU A 150 -8.90 -0.38 -8.76
C LEU A 150 -8.04 -1.34 -7.93
N LYS A 151 -6.91 -1.80 -8.45
CA LYS A 151 -5.94 -2.56 -7.67
C LYS A 151 -4.89 -1.62 -7.09
N LEU A 152 -4.69 -1.71 -5.79
CA LEU A 152 -3.74 -0.90 -5.04
C LEU A 152 -2.64 -1.77 -4.45
N HIS A 153 -1.40 -1.30 -4.54
CA HIS A 153 -0.25 -1.98 -3.97
C HIS A 153 -0.36 -2.02 -2.42
N PRO A 154 -0.17 -3.16 -1.76
CA PRO A 154 -0.40 -3.29 -0.33
C PRO A 154 0.49 -2.37 0.53
N LEU A 155 1.72 -2.08 0.14
CA LEU A 155 2.63 -1.23 0.93
C LEU A 155 2.25 0.26 0.96
N VAL A 156 1.46 0.75 0.00
CA VAL A 156 1.01 2.14 -0.01
C VAL A 156 -0.28 2.36 0.80
N CYS A 157 -0.96 1.30 1.22
CA CYS A 157 -2.19 1.40 2.03
C CYS A 157 -1.99 2.19 3.32
N THR A 158 -0.82 2.05 3.96
CA THR A 158 -0.48 2.81 5.18
C THR A 158 -0.45 4.32 4.93
N ALA A 159 0.10 4.75 3.78
CA ALA A 159 0.17 6.17 3.42
C ALA A 159 -1.22 6.76 3.15
N TYR A 160 -2.12 6.00 2.54
CA TYR A 160 -3.50 6.39 2.28
C TYR A 160 -4.43 6.19 3.48
N ASN A 161 -3.99 5.48 4.51
CA ASN A 161 -4.86 4.94 5.56
C ASN A 161 -6.06 4.20 4.94
N ALA A 162 -5.78 3.37 3.93
CA ALA A 162 -6.78 2.65 3.15
C ALA A 162 -6.88 1.19 3.62
N ASP A 163 -8.10 0.68 3.63
CA ASP A 163 -8.42 -0.73 3.80
C ASP A 163 -9.33 -1.22 2.67
N PHE A 164 -9.56 -2.52 2.60
CA PHE A 164 -10.29 -3.15 1.50
C PHE A 164 -11.69 -3.62 1.92
N ASP A 165 -12.32 -2.89 2.83
CA ASP A 165 -13.67 -3.14 3.36
C ASP A 165 -14.79 -2.45 2.56
N GLY A 166 -14.46 -1.82 1.45
CA GLY A 166 -15.37 -1.04 0.60
C GLY A 166 -14.91 0.39 0.33
N ASP A 167 -13.68 0.71 0.72
CA ASP A 167 -13.05 2.00 0.44
C ASP A 167 -13.02 2.28 -1.06
N GLN A 168 -13.20 3.55 -1.40
CA GLN A 168 -13.12 4.06 -2.77
C GLN A 168 -11.97 5.06 -2.91
N MET A 169 -11.36 5.07 -4.10
CA MET A 169 -10.36 6.07 -4.46
C MET A 169 -10.74 6.78 -5.75
N ALA A 170 -10.36 8.05 -5.83
CA ALA A 170 -10.46 8.83 -7.05
C ALA A 170 -9.19 8.68 -7.90
N VAL A 171 -9.38 8.65 -9.21
CA VAL A 171 -8.30 8.63 -10.23
C VAL A 171 -8.36 9.91 -11.01
N HIS A 172 -7.20 10.55 -11.24
CA HIS A 172 -7.06 11.75 -12.06
C HIS A 172 -5.96 11.56 -13.09
N VAL A 173 -6.18 12.03 -14.29
CA VAL A 173 -5.21 11.94 -15.39
C VAL A 173 -4.57 13.30 -15.63
N PRO A 174 -3.25 13.47 -15.39
CA PRO A 174 -2.51 14.67 -15.78
C PRO A 174 -2.53 14.84 -17.30
N LEU A 175 -2.86 16.04 -17.80
CA LEU A 175 -3.07 16.26 -19.23
C LEU A 175 -1.84 16.85 -19.92
N SER A 176 -1.20 17.86 -19.31
CA SER A 176 -0.04 18.53 -19.91
C SER A 176 1.26 17.73 -19.66
N ALA A 177 2.25 17.95 -20.49
CA ALA A 177 3.56 17.32 -20.34
C ALA A 177 4.24 17.73 -19.03
N GLU A 178 4.07 19.00 -18.62
CA GLU A 178 4.58 19.51 -17.35
C GLU A 178 3.92 18.82 -16.17
N ALA A 179 2.58 18.68 -16.17
CA ALA A 179 1.85 17.98 -15.11
C ALA A 179 2.23 16.50 -15.03
N GLN A 180 2.46 15.84 -16.17
CA GLN A 180 2.93 14.44 -16.20
C GLN A 180 4.37 14.33 -15.66
N ALA A 181 5.24 15.28 -15.99
CA ALA A 181 6.60 15.33 -15.46
C ALA A 181 6.60 15.53 -13.94
N GLU A 182 5.81 16.48 -13.42
CA GLU A 182 5.66 16.68 -11.97
C GLU A 182 5.09 15.44 -11.28
N ALA A 183 4.08 14.80 -11.85
CA ALA A 183 3.52 13.56 -11.33
C ALA A 183 4.60 12.46 -11.25
N ARG A 184 5.42 12.31 -12.28
CA ARG A 184 6.47 11.28 -12.36
C ARG A 184 7.65 11.56 -11.41
N PHE A 185 8.15 12.79 -11.38
CA PHE A 185 9.36 13.11 -10.61
C PHE A 185 9.09 13.39 -9.14
N LEU A 186 7.97 14.04 -8.80
CA LEU A 186 7.67 14.48 -7.45
C LEU A 186 6.66 13.59 -6.73
N MET A 187 5.65 13.07 -7.45
CA MET A 187 4.49 12.42 -6.82
C MET A 187 4.48 10.89 -6.95
N LEU A 188 5.39 10.30 -7.72
CA LEU A 188 5.43 8.84 -7.89
C LEU A 188 5.62 8.17 -6.52
N SER A 189 4.86 7.12 -6.27
CA SER A 189 4.87 6.38 -4.99
C SER A 189 6.25 5.87 -4.60
N ALA A 190 7.06 5.42 -5.58
CA ALA A 190 8.44 4.98 -5.35
C ALA A 190 9.37 6.10 -4.85
N ASN A 191 9.06 7.37 -5.11
CA ASN A 191 9.83 8.52 -4.64
C ASN A 191 9.35 9.05 -3.28
N ASN A 192 8.18 8.60 -2.81
CA ASN A 192 7.53 9.08 -1.60
C ASN A 192 7.49 7.99 -0.50
N LEU A 193 8.63 7.37 -0.24
CA LEU A 193 8.75 6.28 0.74
C LEU A 193 8.89 6.76 2.18
N LEU A 194 9.12 8.06 2.42
CA LEU A 194 9.35 8.64 3.74
C LEU A 194 8.16 9.46 4.23
N LYS A 195 7.87 9.36 5.53
CA LYS A 195 6.87 10.20 6.19
C LYS A 195 7.38 11.64 6.29
N PRO A 196 6.57 12.64 5.93
CA PRO A 196 6.97 14.04 6.08
C PRO A 196 7.08 14.50 7.54
N GLN A 197 6.50 13.75 8.48
CA GLN A 197 6.47 14.07 9.90
C GLN A 197 7.81 13.84 10.60
N ASP A 198 8.42 12.68 10.39
CA ASP A 198 9.59 12.19 11.13
C ASP A 198 10.71 11.64 10.25
N GLY A 199 10.52 11.63 8.92
CA GLY A 199 11.50 11.10 7.97
C GLY A 199 11.68 9.58 8.03
N ARG A 200 10.82 8.85 8.74
CA ARG A 200 10.86 7.39 8.78
C ARG A 200 10.16 6.79 7.59
N PRO A 201 10.47 5.55 7.19
CA PRO A 201 9.77 4.87 6.12
C PRO A 201 8.26 4.78 6.40
N VAL A 202 7.43 5.10 5.40
CA VAL A 202 5.98 4.92 5.45
C VAL A 202 5.58 3.56 4.86
N ALA A 203 6.26 3.15 3.79
CA ALA A 203 6.06 1.86 3.15
C ALA A 203 6.87 0.79 3.89
N VAL A 204 6.25 0.12 4.85
CA VAL A 204 6.85 -0.97 5.63
C VAL A 204 5.94 -2.18 5.52
N PRO A 205 6.48 -3.39 5.34
CA PRO A 205 5.69 -4.62 5.34
C PRO A 205 4.83 -4.77 6.60
N THR A 206 3.61 -5.26 6.42
CA THR A 206 2.62 -5.45 7.49
C THR A 206 1.95 -6.81 7.35
N GLN A 207 1.25 -7.26 8.40
CA GLN A 207 0.41 -8.46 8.41
C GLN A 207 1.13 -9.70 7.85
N ASP A 208 0.59 -10.34 6.83
CA ASP A 208 1.12 -11.59 6.25
C ASP A 208 2.52 -11.45 5.67
N MET A 209 2.91 -10.26 5.22
CA MET A 209 4.28 -10.01 4.76
C MET A 209 5.29 -10.14 5.90
N VAL A 210 4.96 -9.58 7.08
CA VAL A 210 5.79 -9.72 8.28
C VAL A 210 5.80 -11.17 8.77
N LEU A 211 4.64 -11.82 8.78
CA LEU A 211 4.49 -13.20 9.21
C LEU A 211 5.34 -14.15 8.34
N GLY A 212 5.33 -13.95 7.03
CA GLY A 212 6.15 -14.73 6.10
C GLY A 212 7.65 -14.52 6.29
N CYS A 213 8.10 -13.27 6.46
CA CYS A 213 9.51 -12.96 6.76
C CYS A 213 9.93 -13.53 8.13
N TYR A 214 9.06 -13.44 9.12
CA TYR A 214 9.29 -14.04 10.44
C TYR A 214 9.45 -15.55 10.32
N TYR A 215 8.51 -16.24 9.67
CA TYR A 215 8.57 -17.68 9.45
C TYR A 215 9.84 -18.10 8.70
N LEU A 216 10.24 -17.33 7.68
CA LEU A 216 11.45 -17.59 6.89
C LEU A 216 12.72 -17.53 7.73
N THR A 217 12.78 -16.66 8.74
CA THR A 217 14.00 -16.40 9.54
C THR A 217 14.06 -17.10 10.88
N ILE A 218 13.04 -17.90 11.24
CA ILE A 218 13.03 -18.76 12.45
C ILE A 218 14.16 -19.79 12.35
N GLU A 219 14.77 -20.06 13.49
CA GLU A 219 15.70 -21.16 13.71
C GLU A 219 15.04 -22.17 14.67
N LYS A 220 15.10 -23.46 14.31
CA LYS A 220 14.60 -24.56 15.14
C LYS A 220 15.68 -25.62 15.30
N GLU A 221 15.88 -26.06 16.53
CA GLU A 221 16.78 -27.18 16.86
C GLU A 221 16.11 -28.53 16.57
N GLY A 222 16.89 -29.55 16.21
CA GLY A 222 16.39 -30.90 15.93
C GLY A 222 15.74 -31.08 14.57
N GLU A 223 15.81 -30.10 13.69
CA GLU A 223 15.22 -30.18 12.34
C GLU A 223 16.10 -30.99 11.36
N LYS A 224 15.47 -31.53 10.33
CA LYS A 224 16.16 -32.34 9.31
C LYS A 224 17.31 -31.58 8.67
N GLY A 225 18.51 -32.16 8.72
CA GLY A 225 19.70 -31.59 8.10
C GLY A 225 20.51 -30.64 8.97
N GLU A 226 20.20 -30.56 10.27
CA GLU A 226 20.97 -29.77 11.21
C GLU A 226 22.47 -30.14 11.20
N GLY A 227 23.34 -29.13 11.29
CA GLY A 227 24.79 -29.29 11.31
C GLY A 227 25.46 -29.63 9.99
N ARG A 228 24.72 -29.80 8.89
CA ARG A 228 25.31 -30.02 7.55
C ARG A 228 26.12 -28.79 7.12
N VAL A 229 27.20 -29.08 6.36
CA VAL A 229 28.12 -28.06 5.83
C VAL A 229 27.96 -27.97 4.32
N PHE A 230 27.76 -26.76 3.80
CA PHE A 230 27.60 -26.48 2.37
C PHE A 230 28.71 -25.59 1.84
N VAL A 231 29.08 -25.77 0.58
CA VAL A 231 30.16 -25.07 -0.09
C VAL A 231 29.72 -23.66 -0.53
N SER A 232 28.41 -23.46 -0.73
CA SER A 232 27.86 -22.15 -1.10
C SER A 232 26.40 -22.01 -0.62
N ALA A 233 25.87 -20.80 -0.68
CA ALA A 233 24.46 -20.53 -0.37
C ALA A 233 23.53 -21.22 -1.35
N GLU A 234 23.86 -21.21 -2.64
CA GLU A 234 23.08 -21.83 -3.71
C GLU A 234 22.95 -23.36 -3.49
N GLU A 235 24.03 -24.02 -3.08
CA GLU A 235 24.00 -25.47 -2.76
C GLU A 235 23.05 -25.76 -1.59
N ALA A 236 23.07 -24.91 -0.55
CA ALA A 236 22.18 -25.05 0.60
C ALA A 236 20.71 -24.83 0.20
N ILE A 237 20.42 -23.85 -0.65
CA ILE A 237 19.06 -23.58 -1.17
C ILE A 237 18.58 -24.76 -2.04
N MET A 238 19.44 -25.28 -2.90
CA MET A 238 19.13 -26.47 -3.73
C MET A 238 18.85 -27.71 -2.88
N ALA A 239 19.62 -27.93 -1.79
CA ALA A 239 19.36 -29.01 -0.84
C ALA A 239 18.01 -28.83 -0.09
N TYR A 240 17.62 -27.60 0.20
CA TYR A 240 16.30 -27.30 0.73
C TYR A 240 15.19 -27.59 -0.27
N GLU A 241 15.34 -27.18 -1.52
CA GLU A 241 14.35 -27.45 -2.58
C GLU A 241 14.19 -28.96 -2.86
N ASN A 242 15.25 -29.73 -2.76
CA ASN A 242 15.22 -31.20 -2.85
C ASN A 242 14.63 -31.88 -1.59
N GLY A 243 14.40 -31.09 -0.50
CA GLY A 243 13.89 -31.64 0.75
C GLY A 243 14.94 -32.39 1.60
N ASP A 244 16.22 -32.20 1.35
CA ASP A 244 17.33 -32.80 2.12
C ASP A 244 17.56 -32.11 3.46
N ILE A 245 17.22 -30.80 3.54
CA ILE A 245 17.26 -30.00 4.75
C ILE A 245 15.93 -29.25 4.97
N SER A 246 15.63 -28.95 6.23
CA SER A 246 14.50 -28.11 6.58
C SER A 246 14.84 -26.63 6.42
N LEU A 247 13.81 -25.78 6.21
CA LEU A 247 13.95 -24.33 6.09
C LEU A 247 14.59 -23.70 7.33
N HIS A 248 14.30 -24.25 8.52
CA HIS A 248 14.64 -23.70 9.83
C HIS A 248 15.88 -24.39 10.46
N ALA A 249 16.41 -25.43 9.81
CA ALA A 249 17.54 -26.17 10.31
C ALA A 249 18.79 -25.28 10.35
N LYS A 250 19.53 -25.36 11.46
CA LYS A 250 20.83 -24.69 11.62
C LYS A 250 21.88 -25.44 10.78
N ILE A 251 22.42 -24.78 9.77
CA ILE A 251 23.41 -25.29 8.83
C ILE A 251 24.66 -24.42 8.85
N LYS A 252 25.74 -24.97 8.32
CA LYS A 252 27.01 -24.26 8.13
C LYS A 252 27.26 -24.01 6.66
N VAL A 253 27.46 -22.75 6.29
CA VAL A 253 27.65 -22.35 4.89
C VAL A 253 28.99 -21.62 4.75
N ARG A 254 29.75 -21.97 3.72
CA ARG A 254 30.97 -21.25 3.38
C ARG A 254 30.63 -20.01 2.56
N ILE A 255 30.87 -18.86 3.16
CA ILE A 255 30.74 -17.56 2.51
C ILE A 255 32.08 -17.10 1.96
N LYS A 256 32.08 -16.60 0.73
CA LYS A 256 33.20 -15.98 0.07
C LYS A 256 33.02 -14.47 0.09
N GLN A 257 34.01 -13.73 0.50
CA GLN A 257 34.01 -12.28 0.46
C GLN A 257 35.37 -11.74 0.07
N GLU A 258 35.38 -10.68 -0.70
CA GLU A 258 36.57 -9.96 -1.06
C GLU A 258 36.89 -8.92 0.02
N ILE A 259 38.02 -9.07 0.69
CA ILE A 259 38.52 -8.15 1.71
C ILE A 259 39.95 -7.76 1.30
N ASP A 260 40.17 -6.46 1.13
CA ASP A 260 41.47 -5.92 0.69
C ASP A 260 41.98 -6.49 -0.66
N GLY A 261 41.07 -6.75 -1.60
CA GLY A 261 41.41 -7.33 -2.91
C GLY A 261 41.76 -8.82 -2.88
N VAL A 262 41.61 -9.50 -1.73
CA VAL A 262 41.85 -10.95 -1.56
C VAL A 262 40.53 -11.65 -1.23
N VAL A 263 40.18 -12.66 -2.03
CA VAL A 263 39.00 -13.49 -1.74
C VAL A 263 39.29 -14.41 -0.56
N LYS A 264 38.67 -14.12 0.57
CA LYS A 264 38.74 -14.95 1.77
C LYS A 264 37.44 -15.74 1.94
N THR A 265 37.53 -16.87 2.62
CA THR A 265 36.38 -17.74 2.89
C THR A 265 36.28 -18.07 4.36
N LYS A 266 35.05 -18.05 4.90
CA LYS A 266 34.76 -18.46 6.27
C LYS A 266 33.49 -19.29 6.31
N ILE A 267 33.40 -20.22 7.24
CA ILE A 267 32.17 -20.98 7.52
C ILE A 267 31.37 -20.20 8.54
N VAL A 268 30.10 -19.94 8.22
CA VAL A 268 29.16 -19.17 9.03
C VAL A 268 27.92 -20.04 9.32
N ASP A 269 27.41 -19.95 10.54
CA ASP A 269 26.15 -20.58 10.90
C ASP A 269 24.99 -19.77 10.33
N ALA A 270 24.08 -20.43 9.63
CA ALA A 270 22.89 -19.83 9.03
C ALA A 270 21.75 -20.86 8.97
N THR A 271 20.61 -20.46 8.45
CA THR A 271 19.52 -21.36 8.04
C THR A 271 19.22 -21.17 6.55
N ALA A 272 18.64 -22.17 5.89
CA ALA A 272 18.23 -22.03 4.49
C ALA A 272 17.29 -20.84 4.28
N GLY A 273 16.39 -20.61 5.24
CA GLY A 273 15.49 -19.47 5.19
C GLY A 273 16.19 -18.11 5.28
N ARG A 274 17.19 -17.96 6.14
CA ARG A 274 18.01 -16.73 6.24
C ARG A 274 18.83 -16.49 4.98
N LEU A 275 19.33 -17.54 4.34
CA LEU A 275 20.03 -17.40 3.05
C LEU A 275 19.09 -16.84 1.98
N ILE A 276 17.89 -17.42 1.83
CA ILE A 276 16.87 -16.97 0.88
C ILE A 276 16.45 -15.53 1.17
N PHE A 277 16.31 -15.14 2.45
CA PHE A 277 15.96 -13.77 2.82
C PHE A 277 17.08 -12.78 2.45
N ASN A 278 18.33 -13.15 2.68
CA ASN A 278 19.48 -12.31 2.34
C ASN A 278 19.72 -12.17 0.82
N GLU A 279 19.18 -13.06 -0.01
CA GLU A 279 19.22 -12.94 -1.47
C GLU A 279 18.45 -11.70 -1.97
N ALA A 280 17.34 -11.36 -1.30
CA ALA A 280 16.56 -10.16 -1.59
C ALA A 280 17.16 -8.87 -1.00
N ILE A 281 18.08 -8.98 -0.03
CA ILE A 281 18.63 -7.82 0.68
C ILE A 281 20.02 -7.48 0.12
N PRO A 282 20.27 -6.20 -0.24
CA PRO A 282 21.61 -5.75 -0.59
C PRO A 282 22.60 -6.02 0.56
N GLN A 283 23.74 -6.65 0.25
CA GLN A 283 24.71 -7.08 1.25
C GLN A 283 25.73 -5.97 1.63
N ASP A 284 25.43 -4.72 1.28
CA ASP A 284 26.23 -3.51 1.53
C ASP A 284 25.47 -2.45 2.35
N LEU A 285 24.44 -2.86 3.09
CA LEU A 285 23.65 -1.95 3.93
C LEU A 285 24.43 -1.44 5.14
N GLY A 286 25.47 -2.16 5.58
CA GLY A 286 26.27 -1.82 6.75
C GLY A 286 25.50 -2.06 8.07
N LEU A 287 24.65 -3.07 8.11
CA LEU A 287 24.05 -3.60 9.34
C LEU A 287 25.10 -4.44 10.11
N VAL A 288 26.02 -5.04 9.36
CA VAL A 288 27.17 -5.78 9.89
C VAL A 288 28.43 -4.95 9.69
N ASP A 289 29.29 -4.89 10.70
CA ASP A 289 30.58 -4.23 10.61
C ASP A 289 31.54 -5.11 9.80
N ARG A 290 31.78 -4.70 8.54
CA ARG A 290 32.66 -5.39 7.59
C ARG A 290 34.16 -5.07 7.80
N THR A 291 34.49 -4.10 8.67
CA THR A 291 35.88 -3.75 8.98
C THR A 291 36.47 -4.71 9.99
N ASN A 292 35.65 -5.35 10.80
CA ASN A 292 36.07 -6.35 11.78
C ASN A 292 36.22 -7.74 11.11
N PRO A 293 37.41 -8.39 11.14
CA PRO A 293 37.62 -9.70 10.52
C PRO A 293 36.75 -10.83 11.06
N GLU A 294 36.19 -10.69 12.25
CA GLU A 294 35.33 -11.70 12.85
C GLU A 294 33.90 -11.66 12.29
N THR A 295 33.38 -10.47 12.05
CA THR A 295 32.00 -10.24 11.59
C THR A 295 31.90 -10.04 10.08
N ALA A 296 33.00 -9.76 9.40
CA ALA A 296 33.03 -9.45 7.96
C ALA A 296 32.34 -10.47 7.06
N PHE A 297 32.26 -11.72 7.48
CA PHE A 297 31.64 -12.82 6.72
C PHE A 297 30.22 -13.12 7.13
N GLU A 298 29.68 -12.45 8.13
CA GLU A 298 28.29 -12.65 8.54
C GLU A 298 27.33 -12.14 7.47
N LEU A 299 26.15 -12.78 7.40
CA LEU A 299 25.04 -12.30 6.58
C LEU A 299 24.57 -10.94 7.11
N GLU A 300 24.16 -10.03 6.24
CA GLU A 300 23.59 -8.74 6.66
C GLU A 300 22.43 -8.92 7.66
N VAL A 301 21.64 -9.97 7.47
CA VAL A 301 20.55 -10.33 8.38
C VAL A 301 20.69 -11.78 8.79
N ASN A 302 21.19 -12.03 9.99
CA ASN A 302 21.32 -13.38 10.57
C ASN A 302 20.56 -13.52 11.90
N SER A 303 19.49 -12.78 12.06
CA SER A 303 18.61 -12.80 13.23
C SER A 303 17.16 -13.02 12.84
N LEU A 304 16.31 -13.24 13.82
CA LEU A 304 14.87 -13.32 13.62
C LEU A 304 14.31 -11.95 13.18
N VAL A 305 13.59 -11.93 12.07
CA VAL A 305 13.11 -10.70 11.45
C VAL A 305 11.64 -10.47 11.78
N GLY A 306 11.38 -9.49 12.63
CA GLY A 306 10.05 -8.97 12.91
C GLY A 306 9.78 -7.63 12.23
N LYS A 307 8.66 -7.00 12.58
CA LYS A 307 8.24 -5.70 12.01
C LYS A 307 9.27 -4.59 12.27
N SER A 308 9.88 -4.58 13.45
CA SER A 308 10.86 -3.57 13.85
C SER A 308 12.14 -3.68 13.03
N GLU A 309 12.62 -4.90 12.84
CA GLU A 309 13.83 -5.21 12.08
C GLU A 309 13.65 -4.89 10.61
N LEU A 310 12.50 -5.25 10.01
CA LEU A 310 12.14 -4.84 8.63
C LEU A 310 12.17 -3.31 8.47
N GLY A 311 11.61 -2.59 9.44
CA GLY A 311 11.65 -1.13 9.43
C GLY A 311 13.06 -0.57 9.44
N LYS A 312 13.99 -1.15 10.22
CA LYS A 312 15.40 -0.75 10.28
C LYS A 312 16.14 -1.06 8.97
N ILE A 313 15.88 -2.23 8.38
CA ILE A 313 16.49 -2.65 7.10
C ILE A 313 16.10 -1.65 6.00
N ILE A 314 14.81 -1.32 5.91
CA ILE A 314 14.28 -0.38 4.91
C ILE A 314 14.84 1.03 5.13
N ASP A 315 14.83 1.53 6.37
CA ASP A 315 15.41 2.84 6.71
C ASP A 315 16.88 2.92 6.32
N ARG A 316 17.65 1.87 6.62
CA ARG A 316 19.05 1.79 6.24
C ARG A 316 19.26 1.74 4.73
N CYS A 317 18.42 0.96 4.02
CA CYS A 317 18.48 0.87 2.57
C CYS A 317 18.20 2.23 1.89
N ILE A 318 17.21 2.99 2.37
CA ILE A 318 16.94 4.33 1.85
C ILE A 318 18.16 5.26 2.04
N LYS A 319 18.79 5.20 3.21
CA LYS A 319 19.97 6.04 3.52
C LYS A 319 21.22 5.71 2.69
N VAL A 320 21.42 4.44 2.37
CA VAL A 320 22.63 3.97 1.65
C VAL A 320 22.42 4.01 0.14
N HIS A 321 21.27 3.52 -0.34
CA HIS A 321 21.02 3.28 -1.76
C HIS A 321 19.99 4.22 -2.39
N GLY A 322 19.28 5.02 -1.57
CA GLY A 322 18.21 5.88 -2.05
C GLY A 322 16.90 5.13 -2.35
N THR A 323 15.95 5.84 -2.94
CA THR A 323 14.56 5.37 -3.12
C THR A 323 14.42 4.27 -4.16
N THR A 324 15.18 4.32 -5.25
CA THR A 324 15.04 3.38 -6.39
C THR A 324 15.35 1.93 -6.00
N LYS A 325 16.50 1.69 -5.37
CA LYS A 325 16.87 0.33 -4.91
C LYS A 325 15.96 -0.13 -3.77
N THR A 326 15.55 0.80 -2.91
CA THR A 326 14.61 0.47 -1.82
C THR A 326 13.24 0.06 -2.36
N ALA A 327 12.76 0.64 -3.45
CA ALA A 327 11.52 0.22 -4.09
C ALA A 327 11.58 -1.24 -4.58
N ILE A 328 12.72 -1.65 -5.14
CA ILE A 328 12.96 -3.05 -5.55
C ILE A 328 12.98 -3.95 -4.32
N LEU A 329 13.76 -3.58 -3.29
CA LEU A 329 13.80 -4.32 -2.03
C LEU A 329 12.41 -4.53 -1.41
N LEU A 330 11.58 -3.49 -1.40
CA LEU A 330 10.22 -3.56 -0.87
C LEU A 330 9.35 -4.55 -1.65
N ASP A 331 9.46 -4.57 -2.97
CA ASP A 331 8.72 -5.51 -3.82
C ASP A 331 9.20 -6.95 -3.60
N ASP A 332 10.50 -7.18 -3.45
CA ASP A 332 11.07 -8.50 -3.21
C ASP A 332 10.70 -9.03 -1.81
N VAL A 333 10.81 -8.19 -0.78
CA VAL A 333 10.40 -8.54 0.59
C VAL A 333 8.89 -8.82 0.65
N LYS A 334 8.06 -8.04 -0.05
CA LYS A 334 6.63 -8.31 -0.19
C LYS A 334 6.38 -9.69 -0.81
N ALA A 335 7.04 -9.99 -1.92
CA ALA A 335 6.87 -11.24 -2.63
C ALA A 335 7.30 -12.45 -1.78
N LEU A 336 8.45 -12.36 -1.11
CA LEU A 336 8.93 -13.37 -0.17
C LEU A 336 7.98 -13.54 1.02
N GLY A 337 7.52 -12.43 1.61
CA GLY A 337 6.59 -12.45 2.73
C GLY A 337 5.31 -13.20 2.41
N PHE A 338 4.65 -12.88 1.30
CA PHE A 338 3.44 -13.60 0.88
C PHE A 338 3.71 -15.06 0.50
N LYS A 339 4.81 -15.35 -0.21
CA LYS A 339 5.18 -16.72 -0.58
C LYS A 339 5.36 -17.61 0.64
N TYR A 340 6.10 -17.14 1.64
CA TYR A 340 6.42 -17.94 2.82
C TYR A 340 5.34 -17.92 3.89
N SER A 341 4.51 -16.90 3.97
CA SER A 341 3.27 -16.93 4.74
C SER A 341 2.32 -18.03 4.24
N THR A 342 2.15 -18.13 2.91
CA THR A 342 1.34 -19.19 2.29
C THR A 342 1.94 -20.58 2.50
N LYS A 343 3.26 -20.75 2.31
CA LYS A 343 3.95 -22.03 2.55
C LYS A 343 3.95 -22.45 4.02
N GLY A 344 4.07 -21.48 4.93
CA GLY A 344 4.05 -21.69 6.36
C GLY A 344 2.69 -22.18 6.87
N ALA A 345 1.61 -21.85 6.17
CA ALA A 345 0.23 -22.24 6.49
C ALA A 345 -0.12 -21.99 7.96
N ILE A 346 0.35 -20.86 8.52
CA ILE A 346 0.21 -20.54 9.94
C ILE A 346 -1.24 -20.20 10.22
N THR A 347 -1.84 -20.90 11.18
CA THR A 347 -3.22 -20.72 11.60
C THR A 347 -3.33 -20.83 13.12
N ILE A 348 -4.47 -20.43 13.65
CA ILE A 348 -4.82 -20.57 15.07
C ILE A 348 -6.07 -21.43 15.21
N SER A 349 -6.13 -22.19 16.29
CA SER A 349 -7.27 -23.02 16.69
C SER A 349 -7.97 -22.41 17.90
N VAL A 350 -9.20 -22.83 18.16
CA VAL A 350 -9.92 -22.47 19.37
C VAL A 350 -9.17 -22.95 20.63
N SER A 351 -8.46 -24.06 20.56
CA SER A 351 -7.64 -24.59 21.65
C SER A 351 -6.40 -23.74 21.99
N ASP A 352 -5.95 -22.90 21.06
CA ASP A 352 -4.82 -21.99 21.28
C ASP A 352 -5.20 -20.76 22.12
N MET A 353 -6.51 -20.55 22.32
CA MET A 353 -7.05 -19.49 23.16
C MET A 353 -6.97 -19.89 24.63
N VAL A 354 -5.84 -19.60 25.25
CA VAL A 354 -5.63 -19.88 26.66
C VAL A 354 -6.42 -18.90 27.52
N ILE A 355 -7.33 -19.43 28.36
CA ILE A 355 -8.09 -18.63 29.32
C ILE A 355 -7.24 -18.53 30.62
N PRO A 356 -6.83 -17.31 31.04
CA PRO A 356 -6.06 -17.15 32.27
C PRO A 356 -6.85 -17.65 33.48
N GLU A 357 -6.21 -18.40 34.37
CA GLU A 357 -6.84 -18.93 35.60
C GLU A 357 -7.40 -17.82 36.53
N VAL A 358 -6.74 -16.65 36.51
CA VAL A 358 -7.17 -15.48 37.28
C VAL A 358 -8.49 -14.86 36.81
N LYS A 359 -8.99 -15.21 35.63
CA LYS A 359 -10.25 -14.67 35.10
C LYS A 359 -11.44 -14.93 36.03
N ALA A 360 -11.58 -16.15 36.49
CA ALA A 360 -12.68 -16.53 37.37
C ALA A 360 -12.66 -15.73 38.71
N LYS A 361 -11.46 -15.47 39.24
CA LYS A 361 -11.27 -14.68 40.45
C LYS A 361 -11.70 -13.22 40.24
N TYR A 362 -11.26 -12.57 39.16
CA TYR A 362 -11.61 -11.18 38.87
C TYR A 362 -13.11 -11.01 38.59
N ILE A 363 -13.72 -11.96 37.89
CA ILE A 363 -15.16 -11.93 37.63
C ILE A 363 -15.91 -11.96 38.98
N LYS A 364 -15.58 -12.92 39.89
CA LYS A 364 -16.23 -13.05 41.19
C LYS A 364 -16.05 -11.81 42.06
N GLU A 365 -14.83 -11.27 42.15
CA GLU A 365 -14.56 -10.04 42.90
C GLU A 365 -15.37 -8.84 42.37
N THR A 366 -15.54 -8.78 41.04
CA THR A 366 -16.30 -7.70 40.41
C THR A 366 -17.79 -7.86 40.64
N GLU A 367 -18.32 -9.09 40.57
CA GLU A 367 -19.72 -9.38 40.84
C GLU A 367 -20.08 -9.05 42.31
N ASP A 368 -19.23 -9.43 43.27
CA ASP A 368 -19.40 -9.09 44.69
C ASP A 368 -19.40 -7.56 44.91
N ARG A 369 -18.58 -6.83 44.15
CA ARG A 369 -18.53 -5.38 44.22
C ARG A 369 -19.79 -4.72 43.60
N ILE A 370 -20.27 -5.26 42.49
CA ILE A 370 -21.52 -4.82 41.85
C ILE A 370 -22.70 -5.04 42.78
N GLU A 371 -22.80 -6.21 43.44
CA GLU A 371 -23.85 -6.46 44.39
C GLU A 371 -23.85 -5.47 45.57
N LYS A 372 -22.67 -5.14 46.09
CA LYS A 372 -22.54 -4.12 47.17
C LYS A 372 -23.06 -2.76 46.70
N ILE A 373 -22.69 -2.34 45.50
CA ILE A 373 -23.13 -1.05 44.91
C ILE A 373 -24.65 -1.07 44.72
N ILE A 374 -25.22 -2.16 44.18
CA ILE A 374 -26.65 -2.28 43.96
C ILE A 374 -27.40 -2.23 45.31
N ARG A 375 -26.87 -2.89 46.35
CA ARG A 375 -27.47 -2.81 47.71
C ARG A 375 -27.44 -1.38 48.28
N GLN A 376 -26.34 -0.67 48.09
CA GLN A 376 -26.20 0.75 48.47
C GLN A 376 -27.20 1.64 47.73
N TYR A 377 -27.27 1.47 46.40
CA TYR A 377 -28.21 2.23 45.55
C TYR A 377 -29.69 2.03 45.95
N LYS A 378 -30.07 0.79 46.29
CA LYS A 378 -31.44 0.49 46.77
C LYS A 378 -31.76 1.05 48.14
N ARG A 379 -30.77 1.48 48.91
CA ARG A 379 -30.97 2.07 50.26
C ARG A 379 -31.10 3.60 50.20
N GLY A 380 -30.85 4.25 49.05
CA GLY A 380 -30.87 5.70 48.86
C GLY A 380 -29.47 6.26 48.90
#